data_17e576a5bbc52363e496acff366b1304
#
_entry.id   17e576a5bbc52363e496acff366b1304
#
_cell.length_a   1.000
_cell.length_b   1.000
_cell.length_c   1.000
_cell.angle_alpha   90.00
_cell.angle_beta   90.00
_cell.angle_gamma   90.00
#
_symmetry.space_group_name_H-M   'P 1'
#
loop_
_entity.id
_entity.type
_entity.pdbx_description
1 polymer ?
#
loop_
_entity_poly.entity_id
_entity_poly.type
_entity_poly.pdbx_seq_one_letter_code
_entity_poly.pdbx_strand_id
1 'polypeptide(L)'
;MKKICIVFGTRPEIIKLSYIIKELKKRKFNYFLINSNQHYDKNMSRQFLNELKIGKIKYEFKNTNQTNFVNKFYKRCCEIIKYEKPNIVIVQGDTNSSMVGAFACKKVSIETNKKIKLIHVEAGLRSYDARMLEEINRIAIDHMSDILIAPTKIQKNNLLKEKIKKKIYVLGNTISDSVDYFKKRLKKNKHNLGKYFLITLHRRELLTNIHALRKLIFIIQKLSLRFNVNIFFPIHPFTKKIFKKNKIKLHKNIITKKPVGYFEFLNLINNSTFILSDSGGIQEEACILGRPLITLRKNTERPETLKIKSNHLAFLSFKQIEKIILKNIFKKNNWENPYGNQVSKKIIDIL
;
A
#
# COMPACT_ATOMS: atom_id res chain seq x y z
N MET A 1 22.72 8.42 21.45
CA MET A 1 22.17 7.76 20.25
C MET A 1 20.71 8.18 20.07
N LYS A 2 20.28 8.58 18.84
CA LYS A 2 18.90 9.01 18.61
C LYS A 2 17.91 7.84 18.81
N LYS A 3 16.82 8.07 19.53
CA LYS A 3 15.74 7.09 19.74
C LYS A 3 14.64 7.30 18.70
N ILE A 4 14.24 6.25 18.00
CA ILE A 4 13.33 6.31 16.88
C ILE A 4 12.04 5.56 17.21
N CYS A 5 10.89 6.20 16.97
CA CYS A 5 9.58 5.58 17.04
C CYS A 5 9.05 5.34 15.61
N ILE A 6 8.51 4.16 15.35
CA ILE A 6 7.80 3.86 14.10
C ILE A 6 6.36 3.53 14.43
N VAL A 7 5.41 4.25 13.83
CA VAL A 7 3.96 4.06 14.01
C VAL A 7 3.36 3.45 12.76
N PHE A 8 2.60 2.40 12.90
CA PHE A 8 1.87 1.74 11.81
C PHE A 8 0.64 0.98 12.32
N GLY A 9 -0.22 0.49 11.41
CA GLY A 9 -1.39 -0.27 11.82
C GLY A 9 -2.03 -1.12 10.72
N THR A 10 -1.51 -1.05 9.49
CA THR A 10 -2.05 -1.78 8.34
C THR A 10 -0.99 -2.62 7.66
N ARG A 11 -1.43 -3.61 6.87
CA ARG A 11 -0.52 -4.47 6.11
C ARG A 11 0.37 -3.73 5.10
N PRO A 12 -0.15 -2.79 4.30
CA PRO A 12 0.70 -2.02 3.40
C PRO A 12 1.82 -1.27 4.12
N GLU A 13 1.52 -0.68 5.29
CA GLU A 13 2.53 -0.01 6.11
C GLU A 13 3.60 -0.98 6.60
N ILE A 14 3.20 -2.16 7.11
CA ILE A 14 4.14 -3.19 7.57
C ILE A 14 5.10 -3.60 6.44
N ILE A 15 4.57 -3.84 5.24
CA ILE A 15 5.36 -4.22 4.07
C ILE A 15 6.39 -3.12 3.75
N LYS A 16 5.96 -1.89 3.64
CA LYS A 16 6.79 -0.74 3.26
C LYS A 16 7.82 -0.34 4.34
N LEU A 17 7.47 -0.49 5.62
CA LEU A 17 8.37 -0.18 6.74
C LEU A 17 9.34 -1.33 7.08
N SER A 18 9.09 -2.54 6.59
CA SER A 18 9.86 -3.73 6.99
C SER A 18 11.35 -3.59 6.78
N TYR A 19 11.77 -2.99 5.68
CA TYR A 19 13.20 -2.81 5.36
C TYR A 19 13.82 -1.61 6.10
N ILE A 20 13.06 -0.58 6.40
CA ILE A 20 13.49 0.49 7.33
C ILE A 20 13.81 -0.14 8.70
N ILE A 21 12.91 -0.98 9.22
CA ILE A 21 13.09 -1.67 10.51
C ILE A 21 14.33 -2.59 10.48
N LYS A 22 14.52 -3.34 9.39
CA LYS A 22 15.71 -4.20 9.22
C LYS A 22 17.01 -3.40 9.19
N GLU A 23 17.04 -2.27 8.49
CA GLU A 23 18.23 -1.40 8.45
C GLU A 23 18.53 -0.76 9.81
N LEU A 24 17.49 -0.31 10.55
CA LEU A 24 17.67 0.19 11.93
C LEU A 24 18.27 -0.89 12.83
N LYS A 25 17.74 -2.13 12.76
CA LYS A 25 18.27 -3.26 13.53
C LYS A 25 19.73 -3.59 13.15
N LYS A 26 20.03 -3.67 11.85
CA LYS A 26 21.36 -3.95 11.33
C LYS A 26 22.40 -2.93 11.82
N ARG A 27 22.03 -1.64 11.85
CA ARG A 27 22.90 -0.55 12.28
C ARG A 27 22.83 -0.26 13.78
N LYS A 28 22.15 -1.14 14.55
CA LYS A 28 22.03 -1.06 16.02
C LYS A 28 21.44 0.27 16.53
N PHE A 29 20.52 0.88 15.76
CA PHE A 29 19.80 2.05 16.25
C PHE A 29 18.90 1.69 17.43
N ASN A 30 18.71 2.65 18.37
CA ASN A 30 17.70 2.52 19.40
C ASN A 30 16.33 2.87 18.80
N TYR A 31 15.44 1.87 18.66
CA TYR A 31 14.10 2.08 18.11
C TYR A 31 13.03 1.25 18.81
N PHE A 32 11.79 1.68 18.68
CA PHE A 32 10.62 0.91 19.10
C PHE A 32 9.47 1.09 18.12
N LEU A 33 8.55 0.12 18.17
CA LEU A 33 7.43 0.00 17.25
C LEU A 33 6.11 0.19 18.01
N ILE A 34 5.19 0.98 17.42
CA ILE A 34 3.81 1.13 17.86
C ILE A 34 2.91 0.59 16.75
N ASN A 35 2.18 -0.48 17.04
CA ASN A 35 1.18 -1.05 16.14
C ASN A 35 -0.22 -0.67 16.61
N SER A 36 -0.93 0.10 15.82
CA SER A 36 -2.30 0.49 16.12
C SER A 36 -3.32 -0.63 15.92
N ASN A 37 -2.96 -1.70 15.19
CA ASN A 37 -3.88 -2.77 14.77
C ASN A 37 -5.16 -2.22 14.10
N GLN A 38 -5.02 -1.20 13.25
CA GLN A 38 -6.15 -0.59 12.53
C GLN A 38 -6.93 -1.62 11.69
N HIS A 39 -6.25 -2.62 11.12
CA HIS A 39 -6.90 -3.75 10.45
C HIS A 39 -7.12 -4.90 11.44
N TYR A 40 -8.37 -5.30 11.62
CA TYR A 40 -8.87 -6.20 12.66
C TYR A 40 -8.46 -7.67 12.55
N ASP A 41 -7.92 -8.13 11.42
CA ASP A 41 -7.59 -9.54 11.21
C ASP A 41 -6.23 -9.89 11.83
N LYS A 42 -6.27 -10.33 13.10
CA LYS A 42 -5.07 -10.70 13.86
C LYS A 42 -4.23 -11.79 13.18
N ASN A 43 -4.88 -12.78 12.57
CA ASN A 43 -4.18 -13.92 11.98
C ASN A 43 -3.41 -13.48 10.72
N MET A 44 -4.06 -12.69 9.88
CA MET A 44 -3.41 -12.15 8.67
C MET A 44 -2.28 -11.17 9.03
N SER A 45 -2.46 -10.30 10.02
CA SER A 45 -1.40 -9.36 10.43
C SER A 45 -0.19 -10.08 11.00
N ARG A 46 -0.36 -11.10 11.86
CA ARG A 46 0.73 -11.92 12.42
C ARG A 46 1.50 -12.68 11.33
N GLN A 47 0.80 -13.24 10.35
CA GLN A 47 1.45 -13.90 9.22
C GLN A 47 2.40 -12.95 8.48
N PHE A 48 1.97 -11.72 8.18
CA PHE A 48 2.81 -10.71 7.52
C PHE A 48 4.01 -10.29 8.38
N LEU A 49 3.81 -10.09 9.69
CA LEU A 49 4.92 -9.76 10.60
C LEU A 49 5.98 -10.86 10.62
N ASN A 50 5.58 -12.13 10.61
CA ASN A 50 6.46 -13.28 10.58
C ASN A 50 7.18 -13.42 9.23
N GLU A 51 6.46 -13.34 8.11
CA GLU A 51 7.03 -13.42 6.76
C GLU A 51 8.07 -12.31 6.52
N LEU A 52 7.81 -11.11 7.03
CA LEU A 52 8.69 -9.95 6.90
C LEU A 52 9.76 -9.87 7.99
N LYS A 53 9.74 -10.77 9.01
CA LYS A 53 10.70 -10.83 10.12
C LYS A 53 10.83 -9.49 10.86
N ILE A 54 9.72 -8.83 11.16
CA ILE A 54 9.69 -7.49 11.79
C ILE A 54 10.29 -7.49 13.20
N GLY A 55 10.23 -8.61 13.90
CA GLY A 55 10.70 -8.71 15.28
C GLY A 55 9.65 -8.31 16.32
N LYS A 56 10.09 -7.99 17.54
CA LYS A 56 9.19 -7.66 18.67
C LYS A 56 8.61 -6.26 18.51
N ILE A 57 7.28 -6.18 18.58
CA ILE A 57 6.55 -4.91 18.66
C ILE A 57 6.44 -4.55 20.14
N LYS A 58 6.93 -3.35 20.52
CA LYS A 58 6.93 -2.94 21.93
C LYS A 58 5.54 -2.54 22.41
N TYR A 59 4.76 -1.88 21.55
CA TYR A 59 3.43 -1.41 21.88
C TYR A 59 2.41 -1.86 20.83
N GLU A 60 1.46 -2.68 21.25
CA GLU A 60 0.33 -3.10 20.42
C GLU A 60 -0.98 -2.57 21.01
N PHE A 61 -1.71 -1.80 20.19
CA PHE A 61 -3.02 -1.32 20.57
C PHE A 61 -4.08 -2.42 20.32
N LYS A 62 -4.80 -2.78 21.38
CA LYS A 62 -5.93 -3.72 21.24
C LYS A 62 -7.17 -2.94 20.80
N ASN A 63 -7.47 -2.98 19.51
CA ASN A 63 -8.67 -2.35 18.96
C ASN A 63 -9.86 -3.30 19.16
N THR A 64 -10.78 -2.94 20.05
CA THR A 64 -12.00 -3.72 20.34
C THR A 64 -13.25 -3.13 19.68
N ASN A 65 -13.19 -1.86 19.20
CA ASN A 65 -14.34 -1.18 18.62
C ASN A 65 -13.91 -0.11 17.61
N GLN A 66 -14.44 -0.17 16.39
CA GLN A 66 -14.09 0.76 15.29
C GLN A 66 -14.56 2.20 15.55
N THR A 67 -15.66 2.39 16.26
CA THR A 67 -16.32 3.70 16.39
C THR A 67 -15.48 4.77 17.10
N ASN A 68 -14.55 4.39 17.98
CA ASN A 68 -13.71 5.30 18.75
C ASN A 68 -12.21 5.03 18.57
N PHE A 69 -11.84 4.32 17.50
CA PHE A 69 -10.45 3.91 17.27
C PHE A 69 -9.48 5.09 17.29
N VAL A 70 -9.76 6.12 16.49
CA VAL A 70 -8.86 7.29 16.30
C VAL A 70 -8.57 7.96 17.64
N ASN A 71 -9.62 8.28 18.43
CA ASN A 71 -9.47 8.97 19.71
C ASN A 71 -8.72 8.15 20.76
N LYS A 72 -9.04 6.85 20.87
CA LYS A 72 -8.37 5.97 21.82
C LYS A 72 -6.90 5.74 21.45
N PHE A 73 -6.64 5.52 20.18
CA PHE A 73 -5.26 5.33 19.70
C PHE A 73 -4.45 6.62 19.84
N TYR A 74 -5.05 7.77 19.56
CA TYR A 74 -4.41 9.09 19.73
C TYR A 74 -3.95 9.31 21.19
N LYS A 75 -4.84 9.16 22.17
CA LYS A 75 -4.49 9.28 23.59
C LYS A 75 -3.32 8.38 23.95
N ARG A 76 -3.43 7.10 23.57
CA ARG A 76 -2.39 6.11 23.86
C ARG A 76 -1.06 6.42 23.18
N CYS A 77 -1.10 6.90 21.93
CA CYS A 77 0.10 7.27 21.18
C CYS A 77 0.82 8.47 21.85
N CYS A 78 0.07 9.48 22.31
CA CYS A 78 0.64 10.60 23.07
C CYS A 78 1.31 10.12 24.38
N GLU A 79 0.66 9.26 25.16
CA GLU A 79 1.21 8.71 26.41
C GLU A 79 2.54 7.98 26.14
N ILE A 80 2.56 7.10 25.11
CA ILE A 80 3.77 6.35 24.74
C ILE A 80 4.90 7.29 24.30
N ILE A 81 4.61 8.29 23.46
CA ILE A 81 5.62 9.25 22.98
C ILE A 81 6.16 10.10 24.15
N LYS A 82 5.30 10.54 25.08
CA LYS A 82 5.73 11.23 26.30
C LYS A 82 6.63 10.39 27.18
N TYR A 83 6.29 9.12 27.37
CA TYR A 83 7.05 8.18 28.19
C TYR A 83 8.39 7.81 27.55
N GLU A 84 8.37 7.44 26.27
CA GLU A 84 9.54 6.96 25.53
C GLU A 84 10.51 8.06 25.09
N LYS A 85 10.03 9.31 24.98
CA LYS A 85 10.80 10.49 24.58
C LYS A 85 11.67 10.28 23.33
N PRO A 86 11.07 9.84 22.19
CA PRO A 86 11.84 9.62 20.97
C PRO A 86 12.38 10.95 20.41
N ASN A 87 13.50 10.90 19.71
CA ASN A 87 14.02 12.03 18.94
C ASN A 87 13.37 12.14 17.57
N ILE A 88 12.90 11.01 17.03
CA ILE A 88 12.34 10.89 15.69
C ILE A 88 11.10 10.02 15.75
N VAL A 89 10.03 10.43 15.06
CA VAL A 89 8.86 9.61 14.77
C VAL A 89 8.78 9.42 13.25
N ILE A 90 8.63 8.19 12.80
CA ILE A 90 8.46 7.82 11.38
C ILE A 90 7.04 7.31 11.20
N VAL A 91 6.33 7.89 10.23
CA VAL A 91 5.03 7.43 9.74
C VAL A 91 5.12 7.15 8.23
N GLN A 92 4.24 6.28 7.71
CA GLN A 92 4.26 5.88 6.32
C GLN A 92 2.87 5.94 5.70
N GLY A 93 2.75 6.59 4.54
CA GLY A 93 1.49 6.64 3.78
C GLY A 93 0.42 7.49 4.46
N ASP A 94 -0.84 7.06 4.33
CA ASP A 94 -2.01 7.91 4.50
C ASP A 94 -3.12 7.29 5.37
N THR A 95 -2.77 6.29 6.16
CA THR A 95 -3.73 5.62 7.05
C THR A 95 -4.10 6.49 8.26
N ASN A 96 -5.20 6.14 8.93
CA ASN A 96 -5.52 6.78 10.21
C ASN A 96 -4.42 6.57 11.26
N SER A 97 -3.71 5.45 11.21
CA SER A 97 -2.58 5.17 12.10
C SER A 97 -1.44 6.14 11.88
N SER A 98 -1.09 6.41 10.63
CA SER A 98 -0.05 7.37 10.26
C SER A 98 -0.46 8.81 10.63
N MET A 99 -1.72 9.17 10.39
CA MET A 99 -2.26 10.48 10.75
C MET A 99 -2.21 10.71 12.28
N VAL A 100 -2.68 9.71 13.05
CA VAL A 100 -2.64 9.77 14.52
C VAL A 100 -1.21 9.84 15.03
N GLY A 101 -0.30 9.03 14.48
CA GLY A 101 1.12 9.06 14.85
C GLY A 101 1.78 10.41 14.59
N ALA A 102 1.47 11.04 13.46
CA ALA A 102 1.98 12.35 13.08
C ALA A 102 1.45 13.46 14.02
N PHE A 103 0.15 13.45 14.26
CA PHE A 103 -0.49 14.45 15.15
C PHE A 103 -0.02 14.30 16.60
N ALA A 104 0.05 13.07 17.13
CA ALA A 104 0.58 12.80 18.47
C ALA A 104 2.04 13.25 18.62
N CYS A 105 2.87 13.03 17.62
CA CYS A 105 4.26 13.50 17.59
C CYS A 105 4.32 15.02 17.75
N LYS A 106 3.57 15.77 16.95
CA LYS A 106 3.56 17.24 17.00
C LYS A 106 3.00 17.79 18.31
N LYS A 107 1.86 17.23 18.78
CA LYS A 107 1.28 17.63 20.07
C LYS A 107 2.27 17.43 21.22
N VAL A 108 2.86 16.24 21.34
CA VAL A 108 3.81 15.96 22.42
C VAL A 108 5.07 16.83 22.32
N SER A 109 5.56 17.10 21.10
CA SER A 109 6.68 17.99 20.88
C SER A 109 6.41 19.41 21.40
N ILE A 110 5.20 19.95 21.16
CA ILE A 110 4.77 21.28 21.64
C ILE A 110 4.61 21.24 23.17
N GLU A 111 3.81 20.30 23.71
CA GLU A 111 3.51 20.25 25.15
C GLU A 111 4.73 20.05 26.04
N THR A 112 5.74 19.34 25.54
CA THR A 112 6.95 19.06 26.32
C THR A 112 8.10 20.02 26.03
N ASN A 113 7.90 20.97 25.12
CA ASN A 113 8.93 21.86 24.59
C ASN A 113 10.20 21.11 24.10
N LYS A 114 10.02 19.85 23.62
CA LYS A 114 11.09 19.01 23.09
C LYS A 114 10.91 18.81 21.59
N LYS A 115 11.95 19.12 20.85
CA LYS A 115 11.94 18.96 19.39
C LYS A 115 11.96 17.46 19.03
N ILE A 116 10.81 16.91 18.61
CA ILE A 116 10.66 15.58 18.04
C ILE A 116 10.52 15.74 16.52
N LYS A 117 11.44 15.18 15.74
CA LYS A 117 11.37 15.24 14.28
C LYS A 117 10.34 14.24 13.75
N LEU A 118 9.42 14.71 12.93
CA LEU A 118 8.46 13.87 12.21
C LEU A 118 8.95 13.61 10.79
N ILE A 119 9.03 12.34 10.41
CA ILE A 119 9.41 11.90 9.06
C ILE A 119 8.23 11.21 8.41
N HIS A 120 7.82 11.70 7.25
CA HIS A 120 6.79 11.08 6.43
C HIS A 120 7.40 10.31 5.28
N VAL A 121 7.27 8.99 5.29
CA VAL A 121 7.68 8.10 4.21
C VAL A 121 6.51 7.95 3.24
N GLU A 122 6.77 8.07 1.94
CA GLU A 122 5.78 8.08 0.86
C GLU A 122 4.96 9.39 0.82
N ALA A 123 5.64 10.51 1.03
CA ALA A 123 5.06 11.86 1.01
C ALA A 123 4.75 12.35 -0.41
N GLY A 124 3.77 13.24 -0.53
CA GLY A 124 3.46 13.96 -1.77
C GLY A 124 2.60 13.20 -2.78
N LEU A 125 2.06 12.03 -2.44
CA LEU A 125 1.04 11.35 -3.25
C LEU A 125 -0.24 12.19 -3.29
N ARG A 126 -0.88 12.31 -4.48
CA ARG A 126 -2.17 13.00 -4.63
C ARG A 126 -3.08 12.26 -5.60
N SER A 127 -4.31 12.05 -5.18
CA SER A 127 -5.41 11.57 -6.03
C SER A 127 -6.31 12.71 -6.49
N TYR A 128 -6.23 13.86 -5.80
CA TYR A 128 -7.09 15.03 -5.98
C TYR A 128 -8.58 14.71 -5.80
N ASP A 129 -8.90 13.68 -5.01
CA ASP A 129 -10.27 13.30 -4.67
C ASP A 129 -10.51 13.54 -3.17
N ALA A 130 -11.03 14.72 -2.83
CA ALA A 130 -11.30 15.13 -1.45
C ALA A 130 -12.35 14.26 -0.72
N ARG A 131 -13.06 13.36 -1.43
CA ARG A 131 -13.98 12.41 -0.81
C ARG A 131 -13.26 11.24 -0.14
N MET A 132 -11.98 11.06 -0.45
CA MET A 132 -11.14 10.02 0.15
C MET A 132 -10.50 10.51 1.44
N LEU A 133 -10.75 9.81 2.54
CA LEU A 133 -10.12 10.11 3.82
C LEU A 133 -8.60 10.02 3.75
N GLU A 134 -8.09 9.10 2.97
CA GLU A 134 -6.66 8.93 2.70
C GLU A 134 -6.04 10.19 2.04
N GLU A 135 -6.80 10.90 1.19
CA GLU A 135 -6.31 12.14 0.58
C GLU A 135 -6.16 13.24 1.62
N ILE A 136 -7.15 13.38 2.51
CA ILE A 136 -7.11 14.34 3.62
C ILE A 136 -5.94 14.02 4.56
N ASN A 137 -5.80 12.75 4.93
CA ASN A 137 -4.74 12.29 5.82
C ASN A 137 -3.34 12.63 5.27
N ARG A 138 -3.07 12.29 3.99
CA ARG A 138 -1.71 12.49 3.43
C ARG A 138 -1.34 13.96 3.30
N ILE A 139 -2.28 14.82 2.94
CA ILE A 139 -2.06 16.28 2.90
C ILE A 139 -1.71 16.78 4.30
N ALA A 140 -2.50 16.42 5.31
CA ALA A 140 -2.26 16.84 6.68
C ALA A 140 -0.92 16.34 7.24
N ILE A 141 -0.55 15.06 6.98
CA ILE A 141 0.73 14.49 7.40
C ILE A 141 1.89 15.21 6.71
N ASP A 142 1.79 15.47 5.40
CA ASP A 142 2.81 16.19 4.64
C ASP A 142 3.09 17.58 5.26
N HIS A 143 2.04 18.35 5.55
CA HIS A 143 2.19 19.69 6.15
C HIS A 143 2.75 19.66 7.58
N MET A 144 2.45 18.63 8.38
CA MET A 144 2.99 18.47 9.73
C MET A 144 4.44 18.01 9.75
N SER A 145 4.94 17.35 8.71
CA SER A 145 6.23 16.66 8.73
C SER A 145 7.43 17.61 8.61
N ASP A 146 8.53 17.28 9.27
CA ASP A 146 9.80 18.01 9.20
C ASP A 146 10.68 17.53 8.05
N ILE A 147 10.55 16.23 7.71
CA ILE A 147 11.27 15.57 6.61
C ILE A 147 10.26 14.76 5.80
N LEU A 148 10.27 14.95 4.49
CA LEU A 148 9.37 14.30 3.55
C LEU A 148 10.17 13.44 2.58
N ILE A 149 9.83 12.16 2.51
CA ILE A 149 10.45 11.20 1.59
C ILE A 149 9.48 10.96 0.44
N ALA A 150 9.73 11.63 -0.68
CA ALA A 150 8.93 11.51 -1.88
C ALA A 150 9.38 10.31 -2.71
N PRO A 151 8.46 9.48 -3.24
CA PRO A 151 8.81 8.34 -4.09
C PRO A 151 9.48 8.74 -5.40
N THR A 152 9.00 9.79 -6.05
CA THR A 152 9.54 10.28 -7.32
C THR A 152 9.53 11.81 -7.38
N LYS A 153 10.08 12.37 -8.47
CA LYS A 153 10.03 13.82 -8.74
C LYS A 153 8.59 14.34 -8.85
N ILE A 154 7.62 13.50 -9.26
CA ILE A 154 6.21 13.91 -9.35
C ILE A 154 5.69 14.27 -7.96
N GLN A 155 5.91 13.40 -6.97
CA GLN A 155 5.46 13.64 -5.61
C GLN A 155 6.18 14.84 -4.97
N LYS A 156 7.49 14.99 -5.22
CA LYS A 156 8.20 16.22 -4.81
C LYS A 156 7.55 17.47 -5.38
N ASN A 157 7.18 17.47 -6.66
CA ASN A 157 6.54 18.62 -7.30
C ASN A 157 5.16 18.92 -6.69
N ASN A 158 4.39 17.91 -6.29
CA ASN A 158 3.12 18.11 -5.57
C ASN A 158 3.34 18.88 -4.26
N LEU A 159 4.34 18.46 -3.47
CA LEU A 159 4.69 19.12 -2.21
C LEU A 159 5.13 20.57 -2.42
N LEU A 160 5.91 20.84 -3.46
CA LEU A 160 6.36 22.21 -3.81
C LEU A 160 5.19 23.09 -4.27
N LYS A 161 4.24 22.55 -5.05
CA LYS A 161 3.01 23.27 -5.45
C LYS A 161 2.16 23.67 -4.25
N GLU A 162 2.16 22.86 -3.19
CA GLU A 162 1.50 23.17 -1.92
C GLU A 162 2.33 24.09 -1.00
N LYS A 163 3.42 24.68 -1.52
CA LYS A 163 4.30 25.60 -0.82
C LYS A 163 4.93 25.03 0.45
N ILE A 164 5.13 23.71 0.51
CA ILE A 164 5.78 23.08 1.65
C ILE A 164 7.29 23.39 1.61
N LYS A 165 7.76 24.22 2.55
CA LYS A 165 9.16 24.68 2.68
C LYS A 165 9.99 23.79 3.62
N LYS A 166 9.74 22.48 3.65
CA LYS A 166 10.45 21.51 4.50
C LYS A 166 11.51 20.73 3.71
N LYS A 167 12.30 19.90 4.40
CA LYS A 167 13.29 19.03 3.72
C LYS A 167 12.58 17.93 2.94
N ILE A 168 12.66 17.98 1.62
CA ILE A 168 12.05 16.99 0.71
C ILE A 168 13.17 16.22 0.03
N TYR A 169 13.20 14.89 0.24
CA TYR A 169 14.13 13.98 -0.41
C TYR A 169 13.39 13.08 -1.40
N VAL A 170 13.93 12.92 -2.62
CA VAL A 170 13.42 11.96 -3.60
C VAL A 170 14.31 10.72 -3.53
N LEU A 171 13.88 9.72 -2.75
CA LEU A 171 14.70 8.53 -2.49
C LEU A 171 14.15 7.25 -3.12
N GLY A 172 12.92 7.28 -3.60
CA GLY A 172 12.19 6.10 -4.07
C GLY A 172 11.06 5.67 -3.12
N ASN A 173 10.49 4.50 -3.40
CA ASN A 173 9.47 3.89 -2.56
C ASN A 173 10.01 2.61 -1.90
N THR A 174 9.89 2.50 -0.59
CA THR A 174 10.37 1.37 0.22
C THR A 174 9.76 0.02 -0.16
N ILE A 175 8.63 0.02 -0.90
CA ILE A 175 8.05 -1.20 -1.47
C ILE A 175 9.04 -1.92 -2.40
N SER A 176 9.95 -1.19 -3.10
CA SER A 176 10.98 -1.79 -3.94
C SER A 176 11.87 -2.74 -3.16
N ASP A 177 12.32 -2.35 -1.99
CA ASP A 177 13.19 -3.19 -1.15
C ASP A 177 12.47 -4.47 -0.72
N SER A 178 11.17 -4.38 -0.43
CA SER A 178 10.36 -5.53 -0.02
C SER A 178 10.12 -6.48 -1.20
N VAL A 179 9.77 -5.96 -2.37
CA VAL A 179 9.55 -6.78 -3.57
C VAL A 179 10.86 -7.43 -4.02
N ASP A 180 11.98 -6.69 -4.05
CA ASP A 180 13.29 -7.20 -4.48
C ASP A 180 13.80 -8.34 -3.60
N TYR A 181 13.54 -8.28 -2.29
CA TYR A 181 13.87 -9.39 -1.39
C TYR A 181 13.15 -10.68 -1.75
N PHE A 182 11.86 -10.60 -2.04
CA PHE A 182 11.08 -11.77 -2.39
C PHE A 182 11.29 -12.19 -3.85
N LYS A 183 11.58 -11.26 -4.76
CA LYS A 183 11.76 -11.49 -6.19
C LYS A 183 12.75 -12.61 -6.49
N LYS A 184 13.87 -12.68 -5.75
CA LYS A 184 14.88 -13.74 -5.88
C LYS A 184 14.36 -15.15 -5.54
N ARG A 185 13.26 -15.25 -4.81
CA ARG A 185 12.64 -16.49 -4.33
C ARG A 185 11.36 -16.85 -5.08
N LEU A 186 10.89 -15.97 -5.97
CA LEU A 186 9.67 -16.21 -6.73
C LEU A 186 9.89 -17.39 -7.68
N LYS A 187 8.94 -18.34 -7.68
CA LYS A 187 8.96 -19.52 -8.53
C LYS A 187 8.07 -19.33 -9.75
N LYS A 188 8.54 -19.73 -10.93
CA LYS A 188 7.68 -19.80 -12.11
C LYS A 188 6.68 -20.96 -11.93
N ASN A 189 5.42 -20.73 -12.32
CA ASN A 189 4.33 -21.72 -12.38
C ASN A 189 4.04 -22.52 -11.11
N LYS A 190 4.28 -21.97 -9.91
CA LYS A 190 4.02 -22.65 -8.63
C LYS A 190 2.60 -23.20 -8.47
N HIS A 191 1.62 -22.63 -9.16
CA HIS A 191 0.21 -22.94 -8.97
C HIS A 191 -0.42 -23.80 -10.07
N ASN A 192 0.33 -24.22 -11.09
CA ASN A 192 -0.17 -24.96 -12.27
C ASN A 192 -1.44 -24.35 -12.92
N LEU A 193 -1.61 -23.03 -12.82
CA LEU A 193 -2.82 -22.32 -13.25
C LEU A 193 -2.85 -22.05 -14.77
N GLY A 194 -1.82 -22.45 -15.52
CA GLY A 194 -1.68 -22.02 -16.90
C GLY A 194 -1.55 -20.50 -17.05
N LYS A 195 -2.02 -19.95 -18.16
CA LYS A 195 -2.15 -18.49 -18.33
C LYS A 195 -3.39 -18.00 -17.58
N TYR A 196 -3.26 -16.96 -16.76
CA TYR A 196 -4.37 -16.38 -16.01
C TYR A 196 -4.26 -14.87 -15.87
N PHE A 197 -5.40 -14.24 -15.67
CA PHE A 197 -5.46 -12.86 -15.21
C PHE A 197 -5.67 -12.85 -13.69
N LEU A 198 -4.94 -11.98 -13.00
CA LEU A 198 -5.11 -11.76 -11.57
C LEU A 198 -6.07 -10.61 -11.33
N ILE A 199 -7.06 -10.80 -10.46
CA ILE A 199 -7.95 -9.71 -10.07
C ILE A 199 -7.93 -9.49 -8.56
N THR A 200 -8.03 -8.23 -8.14
CA THR A 200 -8.28 -7.85 -6.75
C THR A 200 -9.27 -6.68 -6.68
N LEU A 201 -10.26 -6.81 -5.79
CA LEU A 201 -11.29 -5.80 -5.54
C LEU A 201 -11.50 -5.68 -4.04
N HIS A 202 -11.27 -4.50 -3.48
CA HIS A 202 -11.41 -4.26 -2.05
C HIS A 202 -11.84 -2.83 -1.67
N ARG A 203 -11.89 -1.89 -2.64
CA ARG A 203 -12.31 -0.52 -2.35
C ARG A 203 -13.81 -0.44 -2.10
N ARG A 204 -14.18 0.23 -1.00
CA ARG A 204 -15.57 0.35 -0.57
C ARG A 204 -16.43 1.05 -1.61
N GLU A 205 -15.93 2.10 -2.25
CA GLU A 205 -16.67 2.91 -3.23
C GLU A 205 -17.21 2.06 -4.38
N LEU A 206 -16.42 1.09 -4.86
CA LEU A 206 -16.84 0.17 -5.90
C LEU A 206 -17.76 -0.93 -5.34
N LEU A 207 -17.40 -1.50 -4.19
CA LEU A 207 -18.09 -2.64 -3.61
C LEU A 207 -19.48 -2.30 -3.06
N THR A 208 -19.71 -1.05 -2.62
CA THR A 208 -21.01 -0.59 -2.12
C THR A 208 -21.95 -0.14 -3.24
N ASN A 209 -21.41 0.22 -4.41
CA ASN A 209 -22.22 0.51 -5.59
C ASN A 209 -22.54 -0.79 -6.34
N ILE A 210 -23.68 -1.40 -6.04
CA ILE A 210 -24.06 -2.71 -6.57
C ILE A 210 -24.18 -2.75 -8.10
N HIS A 211 -24.65 -1.67 -8.72
CA HIS A 211 -24.76 -1.57 -10.18
C HIS A 211 -23.37 -1.56 -10.84
N ALA A 212 -22.46 -0.74 -10.34
CA ALA A 212 -21.07 -0.70 -10.81
C ALA A 212 -20.37 -2.05 -10.60
N LEU A 213 -20.58 -2.69 -9.45
CA LEU A 213 -20.01 -3.99 -9.12
C LEU A 213 -20.54 -5.09 -10.07
N ARG A 214 -21.84 -5.18 -10.29
CA ARG A 214 -22.43 -6.15 -11.24
C ARG A 214 -21.91 -5.94 -12.66
N LYS A 215 -21.84 -4.69 -13.12
CA LYS A 215 -21.28 -4.36 -14.43
C LYS A 215 -19.81 -4.78 -14.53
N LEU A 216 -19.00 -4.53 -13.48
CA LEU A 216 -17.60 -4.96 -13.47
C LEU A 216 -17.46 -6.49 -13.51
N ILE A 217 -18.25 -7.23 -12.72
CA ILE A 217 -18.21 -8.70 -12.73
C ILE A 217 -18.61 -9.24 -14.11
N PHE A 218 -19.62 -8.67 -14.75
CA PHE A 218 -19.98 -9.01 -16.12
C PHE A 218 -18.82 -8.77 -17.11
N ILE A 219 -18.15 -7.63 -17.01
CA ILE A 219 -16.96 -7.32 -17.83
C ILE A 219 -15.86 -8.37 -17.60
N ILE A 220 -15.56 -8.71 -16.35
CA ILE A 220 -14.54 -9.69 -16.00
C ILE A 220 -14.86 -11.07 -16.57
N GLN A 221 -16.13 -11.51 -16.49
CA GLN A 221 -16.60 -12.77 -17.08
C GLN A 221 -16.41 -12.76 -18.61
N LYS A 222 -16.81 -11.67 -19.25
CA LYS A 222 -16.66 -11.50 -20.70
C LYS A 222 -15.19 -11.50 -21.13
N LEU A 223 -14.28 -10.89 -20.36
CA LEU A 223 -12.84 -10.94 -20.62
C LEU A 223 -12.29 -12.37 -20.51
N SER A 224 -12.68 -13.13 -19.49
CA SER A 224 -12.27 -14.53 -19.35
C SER A 224 -12.64 -15.37 -20.56
N LEU A 225 -13.86 -15.25 -21.06
CA LEU A 225 -14.34 -15.93 -22.27
C LEU A 225 -13.60 -15.44 -23.53
N ARG A 226 -13.46 -14.14 -23.69
CA ARG A 226 -12.83 -13.51 -24.87
C ARG A 226 -11.38 -13.91 -25.08
N PHE A 227 -10.61 -14.03 -23.97
CA PHE A 227 -9.20 -14.38 -23.99
C PHE A 227 -8.92 -15.86 -23.71
N ASN A 228 -9.94 -16.65 -23.45
CA ASN A 228 -9.85 -18.06 -23.04
C ASN A 228 -8.84 -18.25 -21.90
N VAL A 229 -8.98 -17.46 -20.85
CA VAL A 229 -8.10 -17.47 -19.67
C VAL A 229 -8.89 -17.60 -18.38
N ASN A 230 -8.31 -18.29 -17.42
CA ASN A 230 -8.83 -18.28 -16.06
C ASN A 230 -8.57 -16.91 -15.39
N ILE A 231 -9.48 -16.50 -14.52
CA ILE A 231 -9.30 -15.33 -13.68
C ILE A 231 -9.10 -15.79 -12.25
N PHE A 232 -7.92 -15.50 -11.70
CA PHE A 232 -7.60 -15.84 -10.32
C PHE A 232 -7.95 -14.67 -9.40
N PHE A 233 -8.82 -14.93 -8.42
CA PHE A 233 -9.36 -13.91 -7.53
C PHE A 233 -9.12 -14.28 -6.05
N PRO A 234 -8.01 -13.84 -5.44
CA PRO A 234 -7.86 -13.89 -3.98
C PRO A 234 -8.87 -12.91 -3.36
N ILE A 235 -10.04 -13.44 -3.00
CA ILE A 235 -11.17 -12.59 -2.59
C ILE A 235 -11.04 -12.17 -1.11
N HIS A 236 -11.07 -10.87 -0.86
CA HIS A 236 -11.06 -10.34 0.50
C HIS A 236 -12.37 -10.71 1.24
N PRO A 237 -12.34 -11.00 2.56
CA PRO A 237 -13.52 -11.37 3.33
C PRO A 237 -14.68 -10.38 3.20
N PHE A 238 -14.38 -9.08 3.20
CA PHE A 238 -15.37 -8.02 3.00
C PHE A 238 -16.03 -8.14 1.62
N THR A 239 -15.26 -8.31 0.56
CA THR A 239 -15.77 -8.50 -0.81
C THR A 239 -16.62 -9.75 -0.92
N LYS A 240 -16.19 -10.86 -0.30
CA LYS A 240 -16.97 -12.10 -0.23
C LYS A 240 -18.32 -11.92 0.47
N LYS A 241 -18.35 -11.14 1.58
CA LYS A 241 -19.59 -10.79 2.29
C LYS A 241 -20.55 -10.00 1.40
N ILE A 242 -20.04 -9.01 0.65
CA ILE A 242 -20.84 -8.22 -0.30
C ILE A 242 -21.41 -9.10 -1.41
N PHE A 243 -20.59 -9.99 -1.99
CA PHE A 243 -21.04 -10.92 -3.04
C PHE A 243 -22.18 -11.83 -2.53
N LYS A 244 -22.02 -12.40 -1.33
CA LYS A 244 -23.05 -13.24 -0.70
C LYS A 244 -24.34 -12.46 -0.47
N LYS A 245 -24.25 -11.26 0.14
CA LYS A 245 -25.41 -10.39 0.41
C LYS A 245 -26.19 -10.05 -0.85
N ASN A 246 -25.48 -9.79 -1.97
CA ASN A 246 -26.12 -9.35 -3.22
C ASN A 246 -26.32 -10.47 -4.24
N LYS A 247 -26.18 -11.74 -3.82
CA LYS A 247 -26.38 -12.95 -4.66
C LYS A 247 -25.58 -12.87 -5.98
N ILE A 248 -24.34 -12.34 -5.95
CA ILE A 248 -23.47 -12.25 -7.12
C ILE A 248 -22.93 -13.64 -7.42
N LYS A 249 -23.26 -14.18 -8.60
CA LYS A 249 -22.74 -15.45 -9.11
C LYS A 249 -21.52 -15.19 -9.98
N LEU A 250 -20.49 -16.01 -9.82
CA LEU A 250 -19.27 -15.96 -10.65
C LEU A 250 -19.27 -17.12 -11.64
N HIS A 251 -18.77 -16.86 -12.84
CA HIS A 251 -18.56 -17.89 -13.86
C HIS A 251 -17.50 -18.91 -13.41
N LYS A 252 -17.56 -20.16 -13.88
CA LYS A 252 -16.62 -21.23 -13.52
C LYS A 252 -15.15 -20.90 -13.76
N ASN A 253 -14.85 -20.07 -14.74
CA ASN A 253 -13.47 -19.61 -15.05
C ASN A 253 -12.94 -18.58 -14.06
N ILE A 254 -13.76 -18.07 -13.11
CA ILE A 254 -13.31 -17.17 -12.06
C ILE A 254 -13.02 -18.00 -10.81
N ILE A 255 -11.74 -18.31 -10.62
CA ILE A 255 -11.24 -19.13 -9.51
C ILE A 255 -11.03 -18.26 -8.29
N THR A 256 -11.91 -18.42 -7.29
CA THR A 256 -11.77 -17.69 -6.02
C THR A 256 -10.95 -18.45 -5.00
N LYS A 257 -10.06 -17.76 -4.31
CA LYS A 257 -9.29 -18.31 -3.18
C LYS A 257 -9.40 -17.40 -1.95
N LYS A 258 -9.12 -17.95 -0.78
CA LYS A 258 -8.94 -17.14 0.43
C LYS A 258 -7.76 -16.18 0.23
N PRO A 259 -7.71 -15.05 0.96
CA PRO A 259 -6.52 -14.21 0.98
C PRO A 259 -5.28 -15.01 1.31
N VAL A 260 -4.19 -14.72 0.60
CA VAL A 260 -2.90 -15.41 0.74
C VAL A 260 -1.88 -14.51 1.43
N GLY A 261 -0.78 -15.08 1.92
CA GLY A 261 0.35 -14.34 2.45
C GLY A 261 1.04 -13.46 1.40
N TYR A 262 1.90 -12.57 1.84
CA TYR A 262 2.53 -11.58 0.96
C TYR A 262 3.42 -12.22 -0.11
N PHE A 263 4.24 -13.17 0.28
CA PHE A 263 5.11 -13.88 -0.66
C PHE A 263 4.32 -14.64 -1.73
N GLU A 264 3.27 -15.33 -1.33
CA GLU A 264 2.39 -16.03 -2.27
C GLU A 264 1.66 -15.06 -3.19
N PHE A 265 1.25 -13.91 -2.68
CA PHE A 265 0.61 -12.88 -3.48
C PHE A 265 1.56 -12.29 -4.53
N LEU A 266 2.83 -12.03 -4.19
CA LEU A 266 3.85 -11.64 -5.17
C LEU A 266 4.10 -12.72 -6.22
N ASN A 267 4.04 -14.00 -5.85
CA ASN A 267 4.08 -15.09 -6.82
C ASN A 267 2.90 -15.04 -7.80
N LEU A 268 1.70 -14.77 -7.31
CA LEU A 268 0.51 -14.62 -8.18
C LEU A 268 0.67 -13.43 -9.12
N ILE A 269 1.15 -12.29 -8.65
CA ILE A 269 1.47 -11.14 -9.51
C ILE A 269 2.50 -11.55 -10.56
N ASN A 270 3.62 -12.14 -10.14
CA ASN A 270 4.75 -12.46 -11.02
C ASN A 270 4.39 -13.46 -12.14
N ASN A 271 3.46 -14.37 -11.89
CA ASN A 271 3.05 -15.39 -12.85
C ASN A 271 1.77 -15.03 -13.63
N SER A 272 1.11 -13.92 -13.30
CA SER A 272 -0.07 -13.47 -14.04
C SER A 272 0.30 -12.92 -15.42
N THR A 273 -0.57 -13.13 -16.39
CA THR A 273 -0.44 -12.54 -17.73
C THR A 273 -0.83 -11.07 -17.71
N PHE A 274 -1.88 -10.74 -16.94
CA PHE A 274 -2.40 -9.39 -16.78
C PHE A 274 -3.02 -9.22 -15.40
N ILE A 275 -3.04 -8.00 -14.88
CA ILE A 275 -3.61 -7.69 -13.58
C ILE A 275 -4.70 -6.65 -13.72
N LEU A 276 -5.83 -6.89 -13.05
CA LEU A 276 -6.96 -5.96 -12.92
C LEU A 276 -7.15 -5.65 -11.44
N SER A 277 -6.99 -4.40 -11.02
CA SER A 277 -7.00 -4.05 -9.60
C SER A 277 -7.55 -2.66 -9.33
N ASP A 278 -8.16 -2.48 -8.16
CA ASP A 278 -8.53 -1.17 -7.60
C ASP A 278 -7.51 -0.66 -6.55
N SER A 279 -6.43 -1.43 -6.29
CA SER A 279 -5.42 -1.18 -5.25
C SER A 279 -4.30 -0.26 -5.71
N GLY A 280 -3.93 0.73 -4.87
CA GLY A 280 -2.74 1.54 -5.10
C GLY A 280 -1.43 0.77 -4.95
N GLY A 281 -1.29 -0.07 -3.90
CA GLY A 281 -0.07 -0.84 -3.65
C GLY A 281 0.25 -1.85 -4.73
N ILE A 282 -0.78 -2.51 -5.29
CA ILE A 282 -0.57 -3.49 -6.37
C ILE A 282 -0.06 -2.84 -7.66
N GLN A 283 -0.37 -1.56 -7.91
CA GLN A 283 0.21 -0.82 -9.03
C GLN A 283 1.73 -0.73 -8.92
N GLU A 284 2.24 -0.49 -7.71
CA GLU A 284 3.66 -0.42 -7.41
C GLU A 284 4.32 -1.80 -7.55
N GLU A 285 3.75 -2.82 -6.91
CA GLU A 285 4.25 -4.20 -6.93
C GLU A 285 4.28 -4.79 -8.35
N ALA A 286 3.22 -4.61 -9.12
CA ALA A 286 3.13 -5.05 -10.51
C ALA A 286 4.17 -4.34 -11.38
N CYS A 287 4.35 -3.03 -11.20
CA CYS A 287 5.34 -2.24 -11.90
C CYS A 287 6.76 -2.77 -11.66
N ILE A 288 7.15 -3.01 -10.39
CA ILE A 288 8.47 -3.53 -10.01
C ILE A 288 8.70 -4.95 -10.53
N LEU A 289 7.66 -5.77 -10.57
CA LEU A 289 7.72 -7.13 -11.10
C LEU A 289 7.63 -7.21 -12.62
N GLY A 290 7.49 -6.08 -13.31
CA GLY A 290 7.38 -6.04 -14.77
C GLY A 290 6.07 -6.63 -15.30
N ARG A 291 4.95 -6.49 -14.56
CA ARG A 291 3.65 -7.01 -14.95
C ARG A 291 2.68 -5.89 -15.32
N PRO A 292 2.01 -5.97 -16.50
CA PRO A 292 1.06 -4.96 -16.92
C PRO A 292 -0.19 -5.01 -16.06
N LEU A 293 -0.71 -3.83 -15.72
CA LEU A 293 -1.87 -3.67 -14.84
C LEU A 293 -2.89 -2.70 -15.43
N ILE A 294 -4.16 -3.00 -15.20
CA ILE A 294 -5.25 -2.05 -15.39
C ILE A 294 -5.81 -1.68 -14.01
N THR A 295 -5.75 -0.40 -13.71
CA THR A 295 -6.42 0.17 -12.54
C THR A 295 -7.89 0.38 -12.86
N LEU A 296 -8.76 -0.35 -12.15
CA LEU A 296 -10.21 -0.31 -12.28
C LEU A 296 -10.82 0.91 -11.56
N ARG A 297 -10.31 2.10 -11.89
CA ARG A 297 -10.67 3.38 -11.28
C ARG A 297 -10.64 4.50 -12.32
N LYS A 298 -11.24 5.66 -11.97
CA LYS A 298 -11.19 6.87 -12.80
C LYS A 298 -9.88 7.66 -12.63
N ASN A 299 -9.22 7.51 -11.50
CA ASN A 299 -7.98 8.20 -11.14
C ASN A 299 -7.00 7.27 -10.41
N THR A 300 -5.78 7.72 -10.23
CA THR A 300 -4.78 7.04 -9.39
C THR A 300 -3.85 8.05 -8.73
N GLU A 301 -3.40 7.74 -7.54
CA GLU A 301 -2.35 8.44 -6.82
C GLU A 301 -0.92 8.03 -7.25
N ARG A 302 -0.78 7.15 -8.28
CA ARG A 302 0.49 6.67 -8.85
C ARG A 302 0.63 7.05 -10.33
N PRO A 303 0.63 8.35 -10.67
CA PRO A 303 0.71 8.80 -12.07
C PRO A 303 2.01 8.38 -12.77
N GLU A 304 3.10 8.14 -12.02
CA GLU A 304 4.35 7.61 -12.55
C GLU A 304 4.16 6.27 -13.26
N THR A 305 3.29 5.39 -12.76
CA THR A 305 3.01 4.08 -13.38
C THR A 305 2.27 4.22 -14.72
N LEU A 306 1.43 5.25 -14.86
CA LEU A 306 0.76 5.58 -16.12
C LEU A 306 1.77 6.14 -17.13
N LYS A 307 2.66 7.04 -16.68
CA LYS A 307 3.66 7.69 -17.52
C LYS A 307 4.59 6.67 -18.19
N ILE A 308 5.03 5.65 -17.45
CA ILE A 308 5.87 4.57 -17.99
C ILE A 308 5.08 3.43 -18.66
N LYS A 309 3.76 3.54 -18.71
CA LYS A 309 2.84 2.56 -19.32
C LYS A 309 2.86 1.16 -18.67
N SER A 310 3.29 1.05 -17.41
CA SER A 310 3.16 -0.20 -16.62
C SER A 310 1.74 -0.41 -16.12
N ASN A 311 0.97 0.68 -16.04
CA ASN A 311 -0.41 0.72 -15.58
C ASN A 311 -1.27 1.52 -16.57
N HIS A 312 -2.55 1.19 -16.65
CA HIS A 312 -3.54 1.86 -17.46
C HIS A 312 -4.81 2.10 -16.63
N LEU A 313 -5.46 3.25 -16.80
CA LEU A 313 -6.76 3.50 -16.20
C LEU A 313 -7.87 3.00 -17.12
N ALA A 314 -8.76 2.17 -16.61
CA ALA A 314 -10.01 1.82 -17.27
C ALA A 314 -11.09 1.52 -16.24
N PHE A 315 -12.26 2.13 -16.39
CA PHE A 315 -13.34 1.95 -15.44
C PHE A 315 -14.64 1.59 -16.16
N LEU A 316 -15.18 0.39 -15.87
CA LEU A 316 -16.48 -0.11 -16.33
C LEU A 316 -16.70 -0.08 -17.86
N SER A 317 -15.61 -0.19 -18.65
CA SER A 317 -15.67 -0.24 -20.11
C SER A 317 -14.96 -1.49 -20.63
N PHE A 318 -15.75 -2.47 -21.11
CA PHE A 318 -15.20 -3.70 -21.72
C PHE A 318 -14.29 -3.37 -22.91
N LYS A 319 -14.78 -2.55 -23.85
CA LYS A 319 -14.01 -2.17 -25.07
C LYS A 319 -12.65 -1.54 -24.73
N GLN A 320 -12.61 -0.65 -23.73
CA GLN A 320 -11.38 -0.01 -23.30
C GLN A 320 -10.40 -1.02 -22.69
N ILE A 321 -10.88 -1.87 -21.77
CA ILE A 321 -10.08 -2.90 -21.10
C ILE A 321 -9.54 -3.90 -22.14
N GLU A 322 -10.38 -4.41 -23.03
CA GLU A 322 -10.01 -5.32 -24.11
C GLU A 322 -8.92 -4.72 -25.00
N LYS A 323 -9.10 -3.48 -25.46
CA LYS A 323 -8.10 -2.75 -26.28
C LYS A 323 -6.75 -2.64 -25.57
N ILE A 324 -6.74 -2.34 -24.26
CA ILE A 324 -5.52 -2.26 -23.47
C ILE A 324 -4.85 -3.62 -23.38
N ILE A 325 -5.60 -4.68 -23.09
CA ILE A 325 -5.07 -6.05 -23.00
C ILE A 325 -4.47 -6.47 -24.34
N LEU A 326 -5.19 -6.37 -25.45
CA LEU A 326 -4.71 -6.71 -26.79
C LEU A 326 -3.42 -6.00 -27.15
N LYS A 327 -3.31 -4.72 -26.80
CA LYS A 327 -2.12 -3.91 -27.08
C LYS A 327 -0.89 -4.33 -26.28
N ASN A 328 -1.07 -4.93 -25.11
CA ASN A 328 0.02 -5.17 -24.16
C ASN A 328 0.30 -6.65 -23.86
N ILE A 329 -0.63 -7.58 -24.17
CA ILE A 329 -0.51 -8.99 -23.80
C ILE A 329 0.70 -9.70 -24.45
N PHE A 330 1.12 -9.26 -25.64
CA PHE A 330 2.26 -9.82 -26.37
C PHE A 330 3.51 -8.94 -26.31
N LYS A 331 3.46 -7.79 -25.63
CA LYS A 331 4.62 -6.91 -25.53
C LYS A 331 5.54 -7.38 -24.42
N LYS A 332 6.84 -7.39 -24.72
CA LYS A 332 7.85 -7.47 -23.68
C LYS A 332 7.81 -6.17 -22.88
N ASN A 333 7.62 -6.29 -21.58
CA ASN A 333 7.55 -5.12 -20.69
C ASN A 333 8.94 -4.51 -20.53
N ASN A 334 9.12 -3.30 -21.05
CA ASN A 334 10.41 -2.59 -21.15
C ASN A 334 10.37 -1.24 -20.41
N TRP A 335 9.78 -1.19 -19.20
CA TRP A 335 9.89 0.01 -18.37
C TRP A 335 10.90 -0.18 -17.26
N GLU A 336 11.55 0.89 -16.88
CA GLU A 336 12.38 0.95 -15.68
C GLU A 336 11.53 1.14 -14.43
N ASN A 337 11.97 0.55 -13.32
CA ASN A 337 11.33 0.76 -12.03
C ASN A 337 11.51 2.21 -11.54
N PRO A 338 10.43 3.01 -11.43
CA PRO A 338 10.53 4.42 -11.04
C PRO A 338 10.78 4.61 -9.52
N TYR A 339 10.66 3.54 -8.73
CA TYR A 339 10.70 3.59 -7.27
C TYR A 339 12.10 3.37 -6.67
N GLY A 340 13.13 3.24 -7.53
CA GLY A 340 14.50 3.12 -7.09
C GLY A 340 14.83 1.78 -6.42
N ASN A 341 16.00 1.74 -5.77
CA ASN A 341 16.53 0.58 -5.05
C ASN A 341 17.20 1.02 -3.74
N GLN A 342 17.37 0.10 -2.78
CA GLN A 342 17.99 0.34 -1.47
C GLN A 342 17.40 1.60 -0.78
N VAL A 343 16.11 1.84 -0.97
CA VAL A 343 15.44 3.06 -0.51
C VAL A 343 15.50 3.20 1.00
N SER A 344 15.24 2.09 1.71
CA SER A 344 15.29 2.05 3.18
C SER A 344 16.67 2.39 3.71
N LYS A 345 17.75 1.92 3.06
CA LYS A 345 19.13 2.28 3.41
C LYS A 345 19.37 3.78 3.27
N LYS A 346 18.96 4.38 2.12
CA LYS A 346 19.06 5.81 1.87
C LYS A 346 18.28 6.65 2.89
N ILE A 347 17.11 6.17 3.32
CA ILE A 347 16.31 6.83 4.38
C ILE A 347 17.09 6.82 5.70
N ILE A 348 17.71 5.71 6.07
CA ILE A 348 18.48 5.63 7.32
C ILE A 348 19.76 6.48 7.25
N ASP A 349 20.37 6.65 6.07
CA ASP A 349 21.56 7.48 5.88
C ASP A 349 21.31 8.99 6.17
N ILE A 350 20.07 9.44 6.11
CA ILE A 350 19.69 10.85 6.37
C ILE A 350 19.17 11.10 7.80
N LEU A 351 19.04 10.07 8.68
CA LEU A 351 18.59 10.21 10.06
C LEU A 351 19.72 10.70 10.99
#